data_f787e2a6c990656b608b155d8f071eea
#
_entry.id   f787e2a6c990656b608b155d8f071eea
#
_cell.length_a   1.000
_cell.length_b   1.000
_cell.length_c   1.000
_cell.angle_alpha   90.00
_cell.angle_beta   90.00
_cell.angle_gamma   90.00
#
_symmetry.space_group_name_H-M   'P 1'
#
loop_
_entity.id
_entity.type
_entity.pdbx_description
1 polymer ?
#
loop_
_entity_poly.entity_id
_entity_poly.type
_entity_poly.pdbx_seq_one_letter_code
_entity_poly.pdbx_strand_id
1 'polypeptide(L)'
;MPSANDQPDSPLASSSPQKTKEETKGFIHTTPAEAVEQLTYQSITLGTGTNTKTFSIAYPGNADQLLDHPSTHDAFHADEYMPYWAELWPSSQMLGEVLLQQDWPQNQTALEIGCGVGLSGIVALSLGMHVIFSDYDATAVKFAARNAIANGFHNFKTRPLDWRVPPNLQVPLLLAADVIYEERNIAPLITFIKAVLSPGGICLLSDPDRSTRGGFCYALKQAQLEFTRQKMKAPGPENRVVTGSVYCIQR
;
A
#
# COMPACT_ATOMS: atom_id res chain seq x y z
N MET A 1 49.76 -10.66 -69.77
CA MET A 1 48.67 -11.61 -69.79
C MET A 1 48.64 -12.39 -68.51
N PRO A 2 47.48 -12.70 -67.96
CA PRO A 2 46.34 -11.88 -67.66
C PRO A 2 46.11 -11.73 -66.17
N SER A 3 45.35 -10.76 -65.91
CA SER A 3 44.65 -10.38 -64.75
C SER A 3 43.74 -11.43 -64.10
N ALA A 4 43.69 -11.47 -62.79
CA ALA A 4 42.54 -11.92 -62.04
C ALA A 4 42.29 -10.92 -60.89
N ASN A 5 41.14 -10.32 -61.00
CA ASN A 5 40.49 -9.52 -59.94
C ASN A 5 40.06 -10.47 -58.81
N ASP A 6 40.49 -10.23 -57.61
CA ASP A 6 39.82 -10.73 -56.41
C ASP A 6 39.50 -9.54 -55.53
N GLN A 7 38.21 -9.22 -55.48
CA GLN A 7 37.63 -8.38 -54.44
C GLN A 7 37.22 -9.27 -53.28
N PRO A 8 37.56 -8.93 -52.02
CA PRO A 8 37.02 -9.60 -50.90
C PRO A 8 35.64 -9.05 -50.50
N ASP A 9 34.75 -9.97 -50.25
CA ASP A 9 33.39 -9.78 -49.71
C ASP A 9 33.39 -9.03 -48.40
N SER A 10 32.52 -8.02 -48.32
CA SER A 10 32.17 -7.33 -47.09
C SER A 10 31.31 -8.24 -46.19
N PRO A 11 31.60 -8.37 -44.90
CA PRO A 11 30.72 -9.11 -44.00
C PRO A 11 29.45 -8.29 -43.68
N LEU A 12 28.32 -8.93 -43.91
CA LEU A 12 26.98 -8.51 -43.54
C LEU A 12 26.93 -8.16 -42.03
N ALA A 13 26.56 -6.95 -41.75
CA ALA A 13 26.24 -6.49 -40.39
C ALA A 13 25.02 -7.26 -39.86
N SER A 14 25.24 -8.12 -38.89
CA SER A 14 24.21 -8.78 -38.11
C SER A 14 23.55 -7.74 -37.18
N SER A 15 22.39 -7.27 -37.57
CA SER A 15 21.52 -6.50 -36.67
C SER A 15 21.03 -7.39 -35.52
N SER A 16 21.60 -7.20 -34.36
CA SER A 16 21.08 -7.75 -33.10
C SER A 16 19.65 -7.25 -32.87
N PRO A 17 18.69 -8.11 -32.51
CA PRO A 17 17.34 -7.66 -32.19
C PRO A 17 17.41 -6.78 -30.94
N GLN A 18 16.94 -5.52 -31.05
CA GLN A 18 16.66 -4.67 -29.91
C GLN A 18 15.65 -5.40 -29.02
N LYS A 19 16.07 -5.78 -27.81
CA LYS A 19 15.17 -6.19 -26.74
C LYS A 19 14.24 -5.00 -26.44
N THR A 20 13.01 -5.09 -26.93
CA THR A 20 11.90 -4.27 -26.44
C THR A 20 11.85 -4.45 -24.92
N LYS A 21 11.90 -3.34 -24.17
CA LYS A 21 11.62 -3.33 -22.74
C LYS A 21 10.20 -3.87 -22.58
N GLU A 22 10.05 -5.14 -22.19
CA GLU A 22 8.80 -5.61 -21.62
C GLU A 22 8.50 -4.70 -20.43
N GLU A 23 7.41 -3.96 -20.51
CA GLU A 23 6.83 -3.29 -19.34
C GLU A 23 6.53 -4.39 -18.33
N THR A 24 7.25 -4.39 -17.24
CA THR A 24 6.99 -5.27 -16.09
C THR A 24 5.60 -4.90 -15.58
N LYS A 25 4.58 -5.63 -16.02
CA LYS A 25 3.24 -5.54 -15.45
C LYS A 25 3.34 -6.07 -14.04
N GLY A 26 3.04 -5.23 -13.05
CA GLY A 26 2.92 -5.67 -11.67
C GLY A 26 1.90 -6.80 -11.56
N PHE A 27 2.12 -7.68 -10.62
CA PHE A 27 1.22 -8.80 -10.35
C PHE A 27 0.06 -8.28 -9.46
N ILE A 28 -1.18 -8.66 -9.77
CA ILE A 28 -2.37 -8.29 -8.97
C ILE A 28 -3.09 -9.58 -8.60
N HIS A 29 -3.26 -9.79 -7.32
CA HIS A 29 -4.06 -10.88 -6.79
C HIS A 29 -5.54 -10.57 -6.79
N THR A 30 -6.35 -11.61 -6.67
CA THR A 30 -7.79 -11.52 -6.42
C THR A 30 -8.19 -12.71 -5.57
N THR A 31 -8.49 -12.45 -4.31
CA THR A 31 -9.11 -13.45 -3.43
C THR A 31 -10.50 -13.80 -3.95
N PRO A 32 -10.85 -15.09 -4.11
CA PRO A 32 -12.14 -15.50 -4.60
C PRO A 32 -13.31 -15.02 -3.72
N ALA A 33 -14.43 -14.68 -4.34
CA ALA A 33 -15.59 -14.12 -3.63
C ALA A 33 -16.18 -15.12 -2.61
N GLU A 34 -16.20 -16.41 -2.92
CA GLU A 34 -16.66 -17.48 -2.05
C GLU A 34 -15.85 -17.63 -0.77
N ALA A 35 -14.59 -17.24 -0.81
CA ALA A 35 -13.71 -17.27 0.36
C ALA A 35 -13.98 -16.14 1.36
N VAL A 36 -14.83 -15.16 1.01
CA VAL A 36 -15.12 -13.95 1.80
C VAL A 36 -16.62 -13.72 2.02
N GLU A 37 -17.45 -14.76 1.94
CA GLU A 37 -18.91 -14.66 2.06
C GLU A 37 -19.38 -14.22 3.45
N GLN A 38 -18.69 -14.66 4.50
CA GLN A 38 -19.00 -14.28 5.87
C GLN A 38 -18.30 -12.97 6.24
N LEU A 39 -19.07 -12.03 6.79
CA LEU A 39 -18.58 -10.74 7.20
C LEU A 39 -18.68 -10.53 8.70
N THR A 40 -17.64 -10.01 9.28
CA THR A 40 -17.63 -9.45 10.63
C THR A 40 -17.62 -7.93 10.53
N TYR A 41 -18.27 -7.25 11.46
CA TYR A 41 -18.33 -5.80 11.55
C TYR A 41 -17.75 -5.36 12.87
N GLN A 42 -16.89 -4.37 12.82
CA GLN A 42 -16.31 -3.74 14.00
C GLN A 42 -16.52 -2.24 13.97
N SER A 43 -16.95 -1.68 15.11
CA SER A 43 -17.05 -0.24 15.31
C SER A 43 -15.73 0.28 15.85
N ILE A 44 -15.08 1.18 15.13
CA ILE A 44 -13.78 1.77 15.47
C ILE A 44 -14.00 3.24 15.79
N THR A 45 -13.68 3.63 17.02
CA THR A 45 -13.73 5.02 17.46
C THR A 45 -12.33 5.56 17.60
N LEU A 46 -12.03 6.66 16.90
CA LEU A 46 -10.74 7.33 16.86
C LEU A 46 -10.89 8.82 17.21
N GLY A 47 -9.80 9.43 17.63
CA GLY A 47 -9.76 10.84 18.03
C GLY A 47 -10.17 11.07 19.47
N THR A 48 -10.14 12.32 19.90
CA THR A 48 -10.47 12.74 21.25
C THR A 48 -11.32 14.02 21.24
N GLY A 49 -12.15 14.19 22.26
CA GLY A 49 -12.99 15.40 22.41
C GLY A 49 -13.92 15.63 21.22
N THR A 50 -13.90 16.83 20.66
CA THR A 50 -14.75 17.22 19.51
C THR A 50 -14.33 16.57 18.18
N ASN A 51 -13.12 16.04 18.11
CA ASN A 51 -12.61 15.36 16.91
C ASN A 51 -12.82 13.82 16.95
N THR A 52 -13.64 13.33 17.87
CA THR A 52 -13.97 11.90 17.94
C THR A 52 -14.85 11.51 16.77
N LYS A 53 -14.45 10.45 16.07
CA LYS A 53 -15.20 9.86 14.96
C LYS A 53 -15.30 8.36 15.12
N THR A 54 -16.44 7.80 14.71
CA THR A 54 -16.69 6.35 14.76
C THR A 54 -16.98 5.83 13.35
N PHE A 55 -16.32 4.74 13.00
CA PHE A 55 -16.41 4.11 11.69
C PHE A 55 -16.84 2.65 11.84
N SER A 56 -17.74 2.18 10.98
CA SER A 56 -18.12 0.77 10.88
C SER A 56 -17.27 0.10 9.81
N ILE A 57 -16.47 -0.88 10.19
CA ILE A 57 -15.57 -1.59 9.28
C ILE A 57 -15.98 -3.05 9.17
N ALA A 58 -16.31 -3.46 7.95
CA ALA A 58 -16.53 -4.86 7.60
C ALA A 58 -15.22 -5.51 7.13
N TYR A 59 -14.97 -6.73 7.55
CA TYR A 59 -13.87 -7.57 7.09
C TYR A 59 -14.33 -9.04 7.02
N PRO A 60 -13.62 -9.92 6.30
CA PRO A 60 -13.95 -11.34 6.26
C PRO A 60 -13.98 -11.95 7.66
N GLY A 61 -15.07 -12.66 7.99
CA GLY A 61 -15.26 -13.25 9.32
C GLY A 61 -14.37 -14.47 9.62
N ASN A 62 -13.71 -15.00 8.60
CA ASN A 62 -12.92 -16.23 8.65
C ASN A 62 -11.52 -16.03 8.03
N ALA A 63 -10.70 -15.14 8.62
CA ALA A 63 -9.34 -14.91 8.14
C ALA A 63 -8.52 -16.21 8.07
N ASP A 64 -8.63 -17.10 9.06
CA ASP A 64 -7.96 -18.40 9.06
C ASP A 64 -8.36 -19.28 7.86
N GLN A 65 -9.63 -19.26 7.44
CA GLN A 65 -10.08 -20.01 6.27
C GLN A 65 -9.51 -19.47 4.97
N LEU A 66 -9.19 -18.19 4.92
CA LEU A 66 -8.48 -17.61 3.76
C LEU A 66 -7.05 -18.13 3.66
N LEU A 67 -6.39 -18.38 4.78
CA LEU A 67 -5.04 -18.94 4.80
C LEU A 67 -5.04 -20.37 4.24
N ASP A 68 -6.06 -21.15 4.56
CA ASP A 68 -6.20 -22.56 4.13
C ASP A 68 -6.80 -22.70 2.73
N HIS A 69 -7.24 -21.61 2.09
CA HIS A 69 -7.87 -21.68 0.78
C HIS A 69 -6.89 -22.09 -0.32
N PRO A 70 -7.23 -23.02 -1.24
CA PRO A 70 -6.31 -23.47 -2.30
C PRO A 70 -5.70 -22.33 -3.12
N SER A 71 -6.49 -21.29 -3.44
CA SER A 71 -5.97 -20.13 -4.18
C SER A 71 -4.91 -19.34 -3.42
N THR A 72 -4.95 -19.35 -2.07
CA THR A 72 -3.91 -18.73 -1.24
C THR A 72 -2.63 -19.55 -1.30
N HIS A 73 -2.72 -20.87 -1.27
CA HIS A 73 -1.56 -21.76 -1.42
C HIS A 73 -0.89 -21.55 -2.78
N ASP A 74 -1.66 -21.50 -3.87
CA ASP A 74 -1.12 -21.25 -5.22
C ASP A 74 -0.45 -19.86 -5.30
N ALA A 75 -1.07 -18.85 -4.73
CA ALA A 75 -0.55 -17.50 -4.69
C ALA A 75 0.70 -17.37 -3.82
N PHE A 76 0.77 -18.10 -2.70
CA PHE A 76 1.96 -18.17 -1.86
C PHE A 76 3.14 -18.80 -2.60
N HIS A 77 2.92 -19.88 -3.33
CA HIS A 77 3.96 -20.50 -4.14
C HIS A 77 4.46 -19.60 -5.28
N ALA A 78 3.58 -18.76 -5.82
CA ALA A 78 3.92 -17.87 -6.92
C ALA A 78 4.69 -16.60 -6.48
N ASP A 79 4.32 -15.99 -5.35
CA ASP A 79 4.85 -14.68 -4.91
C ASP A 79 4.86 -14.50 -3.38
N GLU A 80 4.81 -15.60 -2.62
CA GLU A 80 4.73 -15.58 -1.14
C GLU A 80 3.58 -14.70 -0.62
N TYR A 81 2.49 -14.61 -1.41
CA TYR A 81 1.31 -13.85 -1.06
C TYR A 81 0.60 -14.46 0.13
N MET A 82 0.19 -13.56 1.06
CA MET A 82 -0.66 -13.89 2.20
C MET A 82 -1.80 -12.88 2.30
N PRO A 83 -3.05 -13.31 2.57
CA PRO A 83 -4.22 -12.43 2.58
C PRO A 83 -4.33 -11.59 3.86
N TYR A 84 -3.24 -10.94 4.29
CA TYR A 84 -3.19 -10.09 5.49
C TYR A 84 -4.16 -8.91 5.43
N TRP A 85 -4.63 -8.56 4.22
CA TRP A 85 -5.63 -7.52 4.02
C TRP A 85 -6.97 -7.79 4.70
N ALA A 86 -7.29 -9.08 4.98
CA ALA A 86 -8.56 -9.51 5.54
C ALA A 86 -8.74 -9.17 7.02
N GLU A 87 -7.73 -8.61 7.66
CA GLU A 87 -7.74 -8.23 9.07
C GLU A 87 -7.63 -6.72 9.26
N LEU A 88 -8.14 -6.24 10.41
CA LEU A 88 -7.96 -4.85 10.81
C LEU A 88 -6.72 -4.71 11.70
N TRP A 89 -5.63 -4.25 11.12
CA TRP A 89 -4.36 -4.11 11.83
C TRP A 89 -4.32 -2.85 12.71
N PRO A 90 -3.74 -2.92 13.93
CA PRO A 90 -3.61 -1.77 14.84
C PRO A 90 -2.92 -0.55 14.23
N SER A 91 -2.00 -0.77 13.29
CA SER A 91 -1.29 0.31 12.59
C SER A 91 -2.23 1.24 11.82
N SER A 92 -3.33 0.73 11.25
CA SER A 92 -4.33 1.56 10.57
C SER A 92 -5.07 2.49 11.53
N GLN A 93 -5.30 2.05 12.79
CA GLN A 93 -5.86 2.88 13.84
C GLN A 93 -4.87 3.97 14.28
N MET A 94 -3.57 3.60 14.46
CA MET A 94 -2.52 4.58 14.79
C MET A 94 -2.41 5.66 13.73
N LEU A 95 -2.49 5.29 12.44
CA LEU A 95 -2.45 6.22 11.33
C LEU A 95 -3.69 7.13 11.32
N GLY A 96 -4.86 6.55 11.57
CA GLY A 96 -6.12 7.30 11.69
C GLY A 96 -6.08 8.33 12.81
N GLU A 97 -5.53 7.98 13.98
CA GLU A 97 -5.34 8.92 15.09
C GLU A 97 -4.45 10.11 14.71
N VAL A 98 -3.33 9.87 14.01
CA VAL A 98 -2.44 10.96 13.56
C VAL A 98 -3.13 11.84 12.52
N LEU A 99 -3.91 11.27 11.60
CA LEU A 99 -4.68 12.02 10.64
C LEU A 99 -5.68 12.97 11.32
N LEU A 100 -6.36 12.55 12.39
CA LEU A 100 -7.32 13.35 13.12
C LEU A 100 -6.68 14.45 13.98
N GLN A 101 -5.38 14.38 14.25
CA GLN A 101 -4.64 15.37 15.07
C GLN A 101 -4.16 16.57 14.26
N GLN A 102 -4.33 16.58 12.94
CA GLN A 102 -3.78 17.61 12.05
C GLN A 102 -4.87 18.24 11.18
N ASP A 103 -4.65 19.48 10.80
CA ASP A 103 -5.47 20.16 9.81
C ASP A 103 -4.95 19.85 8.41
N TRP A 104 -5.85 19.45 7.52
CA TRP A 104 -5.52 19.08 6.15
C TRP A 104 -6.23 20.00 5.15
N PRO A 105 -5.56 20.31 4.01
CA PRO A 105 -6.23 21.02 2.92
C PRO A 105 -7.46 20.28 2.44
N GLN A 106 -8.57 20.97 2.29
CA GLN A 106 -9.80 20.40 1.75
C GLN A 106 -9.60 19.94 0.30
N ASN A 107 -10.25 18.84 -0.07
CA ASN A 107 -10.16 18.24 -1.39
C ASN A 107 -8.74 17.78 -1.81
N GLN A 108 -7.81 17.69 -0.86
CA GLN A 108 -6.50 17.12 -1.12
C GLN A 108 -6.64 15.64 -1.52
N THR A 109 -5.84 15.21 -2.50
CA THR A 109 -5.82 13.79 -2.88
C THR A 109 -4.85 13.02 -1.98
N ALA A 110 -5.32 11.93 -1.39
CA ALA A 110 -4.52 10.94 -0.69
C ALA A 110 -4.52 9.60 -1.46
N LEU A 111 -3.37 8.98 -1.58
CA LEU A 111 -3.23 7.59 -2.04
C LEU A 111 -2.97 6.72 -0.82
N GLU A 112 -3.81 5.71 -0.59
CA GLU A 112 -3.53 4.67 0.41
C GLU A 112 -3.03 3.42 -0.29
N ILE A 113 -1.84 2.95 0.08
CA ILE A 113 -1.26 1.69 -0.40
C ILE A 113 -1.35 0.62 0.68
N GLY A 114 -1.57 -0.64 0.26
CA GLY A 114 -1.86 -1.72 1.20
C GLY A 114 -3.09 -1.37 2.04
N CYS A 115 -4.15 -0.90 1.39
CA CYS A 115 -5.30 -0.34 2.11
C CYS A 115 -6.07 -1.39 2.93
N GLY A 116 -5.93 -2.68 2.62
CA GLY A 116 -6.70 -3.73 3.25
C GLY A 116 -8.20 -3.41 3.25
N VAL A 117 -8.79 -3.32 4.45
CA VAL A 117 -10.20 -2.96 4.61
C VAL A 117 -10.47 -1.45 4.61
N GLY A 118 -9.44 -0.60 4.46
CA GLY A 118 -9.54 0.82 4.11
C GLY A 118 -9.70 1.81 5.27
N LEU A 119 -9.40 1.45 6.52
CA LEU A 119 -9.67 2.33 7.66
C LEU A 119 -8.96 3.68 7.55
N SER A 120 -7.66 3.73 7.22
CA SER A 120 -6.91 5.00 7.18
C SER A 120 -7.43 5.94 6.09
N GLY A 121 -7.76 5.40 4.91
CA GLY A 121 -8.38 6.17 3.83
C GLY A 121 -9.79 6.64 4.18
N ILE A 122 -10.58 5.85 4.91
CA ILE A 122 -11.91 6.26 5.39
C ILE A 122 -11.79 7.43 6.37
N VAL A 123 -10.78 7.40 7.26
CA VAL A 123 -10.48 8.55 8.12
C VAL A 123 -10.13 9.78 7.28
N ALA A 124 -9.28 9.64 6.25
CA ALA A 124 -8.93 10.74 5.34
C ALA A 124 -10.16 11.29 4.59
N LEU A 125 -11.08 10.41 4.12
CA LEU A 125 -12.36 10.83 3.54
C LEU A 125 -13.20 11.67 4.52
N SER A 126 -13.22 11.28 5.80
CA SER A 126 -13.96 12.01 6.84
C SER A 126 -13.39 13.39 7.16
N LEU A 127 -12.17 13.66 6.70
CA LEU A 127 -11.48 14.97 6.77
C LEU A 127 -11.66 15.81 5.49
N GLY A 128 -12.47 15.34 4.54
CA GLY A 128 -12.78 16.07 3.30
C GLY A 128 -11.79 15.84 2.16
N MET A 129 -10.97 14.81 2.24
CA MET A 129 -10.00 14.46 1.18
C MET A 129 -10.66 13.64 0.06
N HIS A 130 -10.00 13.59 -1.10
CA HIS A 130 -10.23 12.58 -2.14
C HIS A 130 -9.28 11.42 -1.92
N VAL A 131 -9.78 10.19 -1.82
CA VAL A 131 -8.93 9.03 -1.54
C VAL A 131 -8.86 8.09 -2.74
N ILE A 132 -7.65 7.61 -3.04
CA ILE A 132 -7.42 6.48 -3.94
C ILE A 132 -7.04 5.29 -3.07
N PHE A 133 -7.96 4.34 -2.89
CA PHE A 133 -7.65 3.07 -2.24
C PHE A 133 -6.87 2.17 -3.16
N SER A 134 -5.72 1.67 -2.72
CA SER A 134 -4.96 0.70 -3.47
C SER A 134 -4.38 -0.40 -2.62
N ASP A 135 -4.36 -1.58 -3.18
CA ASP A 135 -3.83 -2.79 -2.57
C ASP A 135 -3.31 -3.72 -3.66
N TYR A 136 -2.47 -4.66 -3.27
CA TYR A 136 -2.00 -5.74 -4.12
C TYR A 136 -3.11 -6.76 -4.41
N ASP A 137 -4.08 -6.93 -3.51
CA ASP A 137 -5.27 -7.74 -3.73
C ASP A 137 -6.46 -6.88 -4.18
N ALA A 138 -7.02 -7.19 -5.34
CA ALA A 138 -8.20 -6.49 -5.88
C ALA A 138 -9.44 -6.67 -5.01
N THR A 139 -9.51 -7.74 -4.19
CA THR A 139 -10.62 -7.97 -3.25
C THR A 139 -10.51 -7.05 -2.04
N ALA A 140 -9.31 -6.80 -1.53
CA ALA A 140 -9.06 -5.79 -0.50
C ALA A 140 -9.59 -4.41 -0.93
N VAL A 141 -9.25 -3.99 -2.15
CA VAL A 141 -9.73 -2.71 -2.71
C VAL A 141 -11.26 -2.61 -2.78
N LYS A 142 -11.94 -3.74 -3.08
CA LYS A 142 -13.42 -3.80 -3.05
C LYS A 142 -13.97 -3.67 -1.62
N PHE A 143 -13.30 -4.27 -0.63
CA PHE A 143 -13.66 -4.12 0.79
C PHE A 143 -13.48 -2.68 1.27
N ALA A 144 -12.37 -2.03 0.95
CA ALA A 144 -12.15 -0.61 1.26
C ALA A 144 -13.26 0.27 0.67
N ALA A 145 -13.62 0.07 -0.60
CA ALA A 145 -14.71 0.78 -1.26
C ALA A 145 -16.06 0.54 -0.58
N ARG A 146 -16.38 -0.72 -0.26
CA ARG A 146 -17.61 -1.08 0.46
C ARG A 146 -17.67 -0.38 1.83
N ASN A 147 -16.58 -0.40 2.57
CA ASN A 147 -16.50 0.23 3.88
C ASN A 147 -16.63 1.75 3.79
N ALA A 148 -16.02 2.38 2.79
CA ALA A 148 -16.19 3.81 2.54
C ALA A 148 -17.66 4.17 2.29
N ILE A 149 -18.36 3.43 1.42
CA ILE A 149 -19.79 3.62 1.15
C ILE A 149 -20.65 3.41 2.40
N ALA A 150 -20.37 2.35 3.19
CA ALA A 150 -21.09 2.05 4.41
C ALA A 150 -20.97 3.15 5.48
N ASN A 151 -19.87 3.93 5.44
CA ASN A 151 -19.64 5.11 6.28
C ASN A 151 -20.13 6.42 5.63
N GLY A 152 -20.84 6.36 4.50
CA GLY A 152 -21.43 7.53 3.83
C GLY A 152 -20.49 8.31 2.91
N PHE A 153 -19.30 7.77 2.59
CA PHE A 153 -18.32 8.43 1.73
C PHE A 153 -18.38 7.91 0.29
N HIS A 154 -18.33 8.84 -0.68
CA HIS A 154 -18.37 8.54 -2.11
C HIS A 154 -17.23 9.21 -2.90
N ASN A 155 -16.42 10.05 -2.26
CA ASN A 155 -15.37 10.83 -2.90
C ASN A 155 -14.04 10.06 -2.98
N PHE A 156 -14.08 8.85 -3.53
CA PHE A 156 -12.92 7.98 -3.66
C PHE A 156 -12.82 7.33 -5.02
N LYS A 157 -11.64 6.79 -5.31
CA LYS A 157 -11.35 5.89 -6.42
C LYS A 157 -10.72 4.61 -5.89
N THR A 158 -10.77 3.57 -6.70
CA THR A 158 -10.15 2.28 -6.41
C THR A 158 -9.12 1.95 -7.49
N ARG A 159 -7.98 1.41 -7.09
CA ARG A 159 -6.92 1.05 -8.02
C ARG A 159 -6.11 -0.13 -7.45
N PRO A 160 -6.35 -1.37 -7.86
CA PRO A 160 -5.43 -2.46 -7.56
C PRO A 160 -4.02 -2.08 -8.03
N LEU A 161 -3.01 -2.25 -7.18
CA LEU A 161 -1.68 -1.72 -7.42
C LEU A 161 -0.61 -2.56 -6.71
N ASP A 162 0.41 -2.93 -7.46
CA ASP A 162 1.65 -3.47 -6.94
C ASP A 162 2.66 -2.33 -6.77
N TRP A 163 3.04 -1.98 -5.53
CA TRP A 163 4.00 -0.89 -5.30
C TRP A 163 5.41 -1.17 -5.82
N ARG A 164 5.72 -2.42 -6.19
CA ARG A 164 6.97 -2.77 -6.88
C ARG A 164 7.04 -2.15 -8.27
N VAL A 165 5.88 -1.77 -8.83
CA VAL A 165 5.74 -1.11 -10.13
C VAL A 165 5.02 0.23 -9.95
N PRO A 166 5.75 1.30 -9.59
CA PRO A 166 5.15 2.61 -9.35
C PRO A 166 4.38 3.13 -10.58
N PRO A 167 3.13 3.60 -10.40
CA PRO A 167 2.35 4.17 -11.49
C PRO A 167 2.87 5.57 -11.86
N ASN A 168 2.56 6.02 -13.07
CA ASN A 168 2.73 7.42 -13.44
C ASN A 168 1.63 8.28 -12.78
N LEU A 169 1.79 8.54 -11.49
CA LEU A 169 0.87 9.29 -10.63
C LEU A 169 1.69 10.02 -9.58
N GLN A 170 1.31 11.26 -9.27
CA GLN A 170 1.84 11.99 -8.11
C GLN A 170 0.70 12.44 -7.21
N VAL A 171 0.91 12.32 -5.90
CA VAL A 171 -0.05 12.72 -4.87
C VAL A 171 0.63 13.55 -3.79
N PRO A 172 -0.04 14.54 -3.20
CA PRO A 172 0.49 15.31 -2.09
C PRO A 172 0.50 14.54 -0.76
N LEU A 173 -0.33 13.50 -0.62
CA LEU A 173 -0.38 12.67 0.57
C LEU A 173 -0.38 11.17 0.20
N LEU A 174 0.55 10.43 0.81
CA LEU A 174 0.62 8.98 0.73
C LEU A 174 0.35 8.40 2.12
N LEU A 175 -0.55 7.43 2.20
CA LEU A 175 -0.91 6.71 3.42
C LEU A 175 -0.48 5.25 3.29
N ALA A 176 0.12 4.70 4.35
CA ALA A 176 0.58 3.32 4.38
C ALA A 176 0.54 2.78 5.81
N ALA A 177 -0.26 1.75 6.05
CA ALA A 177 -0.36 1.11 7.37
C ALA A 177 0.11 -0.34 7.31
N ASP A 178 1.09 -0.69 8.14
CA ASP A 178 1.63 -2.06 8.29
C ASP A 178 2.21 -2.67 7.00
N VAL A 179 2.93 -1.89 6.18
CA VAL A 179 3.45 -2.34 4.88
C VAL A 179 4.93 -2.76 4.90
N ILE A 180 5.64 -2.55 6.03
CA ILE A 180 7.06 -2.91 6.18
C ILE A 180 7.27 -4.18 7.02
N TYR A 181 6.30 -5.10 6.97
CA TYR A 181 6.34 -6.36 7.74
C TYR A 181 7.40 -7.35 7.25
N GLU A 182 7.90 -7.19 6.03
CA GLU A 182 9.00 -7.97 5.45
C GLU A 182 10.13 -7.08 4.95
N GLU A 183 11.37 -7.51 5.12
CA GLU A 183 12.55 -6.74 4.74
C GLU A 183 12.62 -6.51 3.21
N ARG A 184 12.16 -7.48 2.41
CA ARG A 184 12.10 -7.39 0.94
C ARG A 184 11.19 -6.24 0.45
N ASN A 185 10.23 -5.79 1.25
CA ASN A 185 9.32 -4.70 0.90
C ASN A 185 9.96 -3.31 1.03
N ILE A 186 11.05 -3.17 1.79
CA ILE A 186 11.63 -1.86 2.12
C ILE A 186 12.13 -1.13 0.87
N ALA A 187 12.99 -1.76 0.06
CA ALA A 187 13.58 -1.10 -1.09
C ALA A 187 12.56 -0.73 -2.18
N PRO A 188 11.61 -1.62 -2.56
CA PRO A 188 10.51 -1.24 -3.46
C PRO A 188 9.66 -0.10 -2.91
N LEU A 189 9.33 -0.11 -1.61
CA LEU A 189 8.53 0.94 -0.99
C LEU A 189 9.22 2.31 -1.01
N ILE A 190 10.53 2.37 -0.74
CA ILE A 190 11.31 3.60 -0.86
C ILE A 190 11.27 4.14 -2.29
N THR A 191 11.44 3.26 -3.28
CA THR A 191 11.35 3.62 -4.70
C THR A 191 9.96 4.16 -5.04
N PHE A 192 8.91 3.50 -4.53
CA PHE A 192 7.52 3.93 -4.71
C PHE A 192 7.27 5.32 -4.12
N ILE A 193 7.65 5.55 -2.86
CA ILE A 193 7.49 6.85 -2.18
C ILE A 193 8.13 7.96 -3.02
N LYS A 194 9.36 7.76 -3.51
CA LYS A 194 10.07 8.74 -4.34
C LYS A 194 9.39 8.98 -5.69
N ALA A 195 8.74 7.98 -6.26
CA ALA A 195 8.08 8.10 -7.56
C ALA A 195 6.74 8.82 -7.46
N VAL A 196 5.92 8.48 -6.44
CA VAL A 196 4.52 8.93 -6.38
C VAL A 196 4.30 10.14 -5.48
N LEU A 197 5.22 10.45 -4.57
CA LEU A 197 5.06 11.62 -3.70
C LEU A 197 5.43 12.89 -4.47
N SER A 198 4.49 13.84 -4.53
CA SER A 198 4.71 15.17 -5.14
C SER A 198 5.84 15.92 -4.41
N PRO A 199 6.54 16.86 -5.05
CA PRO A 199 7.43 17.77 -4.34
C PRO A 199 6.70 18.48 -3.20
N GLY A 200 7.27 18.44 -1.99
CA GLY A 200 6.63 18.96 -0.78
C GLY A 200 5.48 18.11 -0.24
N GLY A 201 5.22 16.95 -0.84
CA GLY A 201 4.24 15.99 -0.35
C GLY A 201 4.70 15.23 0.89
N ILE A 202 3.76 14.60 1.57
CA ILE A 202 3.96 13.88 2.84
C ILE A 202 3.53 12.42 2.67
N CYS A 203 4.38 11.50 3.14
CA CYS A 203 3.98 10.12 3.36
C CYS A 203 3.81 9.87 4.86
N LEU A 204 2.63 9.46 5.28
CA LEU A 204 2.37 8.95 6.63
C LEU A 204 2.39 7.42 6.58
N LEU A 205 3.35 6.84 7.29
CA LEU A 205 3.50 5.38 7.38
C LEU A 205 3.46 4.94 8.83
N SER A 206 2.58 3.99 9.16
CA SER A 206 2.49 3.39 10.49
C SER A 206 2.97 1.95 10.52
N ASP A 207 3.65 1.58 11.60
CA ASP A 207 4.19 0.23 11.83
C ASP A 207 4.21 -0.07 13.33
N PRO A 208 3.92 -1.33 13.75
CA PRO A 208 3.95 -1.72 15.16
C PRO A 208 5.38 -1.91 15.70
N ASP A 209 6.37 -1.20 15.16
CA ASP A 209 7.78 -1.27 15.52
C ASP A 209 8.40 -2.67 15.35
N ARG A 210 8.11 -3.32 14.24
CA ARG A 210 8.66 -4.64 13.88
C ARG A 210 10.20 -4.58 13.79
N SER A 211 10.84 -5.76 13.71
CA SER A 211 12.31 -5.90 13.56
C SER A 211 12.85 -5.20 12.30
N THR A 212 12.05 -5.14 11.23
CA THR A 212 12.33 -4.45 9.95
C THR A 212 12.53 -2.94 10.09
N ARG A 213 12.07 -2.32 11.20
CA ARG A 213 12.15 -0.87 11.44
C ARG A 213 13.56 -0.30 11.26
N GLY A 214 14.59 -1.01 11.75
CA GLY A 214 15.98 -0.54 11.64
C GLY A 214 16.42 -0.39 10.19
N GLY A 215 16.12 -1.38 9.37
CA GLY A 215 16.38 -1.39 7.92
C GLY A 215 15.60 -0.29 7.20
N PHE A 216 14.34 -0.09 7.57
CA PHE A 216 13.52 0.97 6.97
C PHE A 216 14.06 2.37 7.26
N CYS A 217 14.38 2.70 8.52
CA CYS A 217 14.97 4.00 8.85
C CYS A 217 16.33 4.23 8.17
N TYR A 218 17.14 3.19 8.03
CA TYR A 218 18.38 3.26 7.29
C TYR A 218 18.14 3.55 5.80
N ALA A 219 17.19 2.84 5.17
CA ALA A 219 16.84 3.02 3.77
C ALA A 219 16.29 4.43 3.47
N LEU A 220 15.47 5.01 4.36
CA LEU A 220 15.00 6.39 4.26
C LEU A 220 16.18 7.38 4.21
N LYS A 221 17.16 7.23 5.12
CA LYS A 221 18.37 8.08 5.15
C LYS A 221 19.20 7.93 3.88
N GLN A 222 19.43 6.71 3.39
CA GLN A 222 20.18 6.48 2.15
C GLN A 222 19.46 7.09 0.93
N ALA A 223 18.14 7.11 0.94
CA ALA A 223 17.32 7.72 -0.10
C ALA A 223 17.23 9.25 0.01
N GLN A 224 17.83 9.86 1.04
CA GLN A 224 17.75 11.29 1.36
C GLN A 224 16.31 11.78 1.57
N LEU A 225 15.48 10.92 2.17
CA LEU A 225 14.14 11.27 2.61
C LEU A 225 14.19 11.70 4.08
N GLU A 226 13.71 12.91 4.35
CA GLU A 226 13.59 13.39 5.72
C GLU A 226 12.41 12.74 6.40
N PHE A 227 12.50 12.41 7.68
CA PHE A 227 11.40 11.86 8.41
C PHE A 227 11.44 12.20 9.91
N THR A 228 10.26 12.33 10.47
CA THR A 228 10.00 12.33 11.92
C THR A 228 9.24 11.06 12.31
N ARG A 229 9.25 10.76 13.60
CA ARG A 229 8.57 9.57 14.13
C ARG A 229 7.84 9.91 15.41
N GLN A 230 6.54 9.61 15.44
CA GLN A 230 5.69 9.72 16.61
C GLN A 230 5.36 8.33 17.16
N LYS A 231 5.58 8.12 18.46
CA LYS A 231 5.16 6.89 19.13
C LYS A 231 3.66 6.88 19.33
N MET A 232 3.05 5.74 19.02
CA MET A 232 1.61 5.55 19.07
C MET A 232 1.26 4.25 19.81
N LYS A 233 -0.02 4.16 20.21
CA LYS A 233 -0.62 2.95 20.77
C LYS A 233 -1.99 2.76 20.14
N ALA A 234 -2.38 1.52 19.92
CA ALA A 234 -3.73 1.17 19.48
C ALA A 234 -4.19 -0.13 20.13
N PRO A 235 -5.51 -0.36 20.23
CA PRO A 235 -6.06 -1.66 20.57
C PRO A 235 -5.62 -2.71 19.54
N GLY A 236 -5.19 -3.85 20.03
CA GLY A 236 -4.86 -5.02 19.22
C GLY A 236 -5.74 -6.21 19.56
N PRO A 237 -5.46 -7.39 19.01
CA PRO A 237 -6.19 -8.62 19.31
C PRO A 237 -6.24 -8.89 20.82
N GLU A 238 -7.32 -9.55 21.27
CA GLU A 238 -7.50 -9.95 22.69
C GLU A 238 -7.40 -8.78 23.68
N ASN A 239 -7.79 -7.57 23.29
CA ASN A 239 -7.69 -6.34 24.09
C ASN A 239 -6.27 -5.96 24.53
N ARG A 240 -5.24 -6.49 23.88
CA ARG A 240 -3.85 -6.10 24.15
C ARG A 240 -3.58 -4.73 23.54
N VAL A 241 -2.77 -3.93 24.22
CA VAL A 241 -2.30 -2.66 23.66
C VAL A 241 -1.07 -2.94 22.80
N VAL A 242 -1.18 -2.62 21.51
CA VAL A 242 -0.07 -2.64 20.56
C VAL A 242 0.60 -1.28 20.55
N THR A 243 1.93 -1.26 20.70
CA THR A 243 2.73 -0.04 20.54
C THR A 243 3.36 -0.01 19.16
N GLY A 244 3.47 1.18 18.59
CA GLY A 244 4.05 1.35 17.28
C GLY A 244 4.54 2.78 17.05
N SER A 245 4.75 3.11 15.79
CA SER A 245 5.16 4.45 15.38
C SER A 245 4.47 4.85 14.10
N VAL A 246 4.17 6.15 13.99
CA VAL A 246 3.81 6.78 12.71
C VAL A 246 4.99 7.62 12.25
N TYR A 247 5.44 7.38 11.04
CA TYR A 247 6.48 8.13 10.36
C TYR A 247 5.84 9.19 9.47
N CYS A 248 6.28 10.44 9.61
CA CYS A 248 5.97 11.51 8.66
C CYS A 248 7.21 11.70 7.79
N ILE A 249 7.14 11.27 6.54
CA ILE A 249 8.24 11.22 5.58
C ILE A 249 8.00 12.31 4.54
N GLN A 250 9.03 13.10 4.25
CA GLN A 250 8.99 14.22 3.30
C GLN A 250 9.98 14.00 2.16
N ARG A 251 9.60 14.54 1.00
CA ARG A 251 10.43 14.52 -0.20
C ARG A 251 11.02 15.90 -0.45
#